data_f054288f973853480ef0cee49d36dd96
#
_entry.id   f054288f973853480ef0cee49d36dd96
#
_cell.length_a   1.000
_cell.length_b   1.000
_cell.length_c   1.000
_cell.angle_alpha   90.00
_cell.angle_beta   90.00
_cell.angle_gamma   90.00
#
_symmetry.space_group_name_H-M   'P 1'
#
loop_
_entity.id
_entity.type
_entity.pdbx_description
1 polymer ?
#
loop_
_entity_poly.entity_id
_entity_poly.type
_entity_poly.pdbx_seq_one_letter_code
_entity_poly.pdbx_strand_id
1 'polypeptide(L)'
;MKRTAILLSSGLLFTVATVSHAQTATPFTPGAPGVNLPSLAPLTPAPATPDGATFGSPRVSNQGSVTRVVFDLPAALSYTLTPTFTGLRVDVQGARVQPGITAKLGVSVSEYRAGAGQVTLITPYPLAPGDGWRASEANLATGRRVLILEFGPGISGGALSSVRGQVLTSAPTTPAAQSVLNAPLPGSLPPGDQVSRSVPLPAPTLPDANPAQPSALQGSVPGPARPAPLGAPRIGKSPGQTRVVLDLPPGSSYRITTGPSGLKIVLNGVTAAAQQATGVSPELRGWTVTPTAQGAAVTLSTAARTTDRSGWRAQLLPPAGGDLSRLVLDLSPALADRTPLTASQRTVQAVAPQFAARPTALLALSTSLVKPRVVLDPGHGGKDPGAVGAVIEKQVTLDVALRVRDLLSAAGVDVVLTRDSDRELHPVKNTDLQLRAALGTPGTALFVSIHVNALDASAALRGYGIETWWNPNHARSSALAALLQAQMVQQTGAFDKGLKNTQSLSVLRNSRVPAALVEIGFASHPVDGQNLQDSNYLDRVALGIAQGIREALVSGVTADGTATETAATAAKR
;
A
#
# COMPACT_ATOMS: atom_id res chain seq x y z
N MET A 1 60.78 -30.62 -18.43
CA MET A 1 61.29 -29.46 -19.18
C MET A 1 60.79 -28.20 -18.54
N LYS A 2 61.69 -27.41 -17.99
CA LYS A 2 61.50 -26.14 -17.30
C LYS A 2 61.15 -25.04 -18.33
N ARG A 3 60.19 -24.15 -18.05
CA ARG A 3 60.21 -22.77 -18.54
C ARG A 3 59.65 -21.82 -17.46
N THR A 4 60.48 -20.87 -17.21
CA THR A 4 60.58 -19.84 -16.22
C THR A 4 59.54 -18.74 -16.42
N ALA A 5 58.98 -18.23 -15.34
CA ALA A 5 58.17 -17.02 -15.30
C ALA A 5 59.06 -15.79 -15.17
N ILE A 6 58.75 -14.71 -15.89
CA ILE A 6 59.35 -13.39 -15.71
C ILE A 6 58.23 -12.45 -15.19
N LEU A 7 58.46 -11.93 -13.97
CA LEU A 7 57.73 -10.78 -13.41
C LEU A 7 58.25 -9.49 -14.09
N LEU A 8 57.31 -8.61 -14.47
CA LEU A 8 57.60 -7.20 -14.73
C LEU A 8 56.63 -6.37 -13.88
N SER A 9 57.20 -5.72 -12.90
CA SER A 9 56.61 -4.68 -12.06
C SER A 9 56.74 -3.35 -12.78
N SER A 10 55.64 -2.61 -12.97
CA SER A 10 55.66 -1.20 -13.38
C SER A 10 54.91 -0.39 -12.29
N GLY A 11 55.72 0.25 -11.45
CA GLY A 11 55.22 1.25 -10.53
C GLY A 11 54.94 2.57 -11.22
N LEU A 12 53.79 3.16 -10.96
CA LEU A 12 53.49 4.56 -11.28
C LEU A 12 53.30 5.32 -9.96
N LEU A 13 54.28 6.17 -9.67
CA LEU A 13 54.21 7.22 -8.67
C LEU A 13 53.27 8.32 -9.18
N PHE A 14 52.24 8.69 -8.42
CA PHE A 14 51.54 9.95 -8.57
C PHE A 14 51.91 10.87 -7.41
N THR A 15 52.59 11.94 -7.73
CA THR A 15 52.89 13.07 -6.87
C THR A 15 51.63 13.88 -6.63
N VAL A 16 51.37 14.11 -5.35
CA VAL A 16 50.31 15.03 -4.85
C VAL A 16 50.87 16.46 -4.91
N ALA A 17 50.27 17.31 -5.75
CA ALA A 17 50.52 18.75 -5.72
C ALA A 17 49.38 19.42 -4.92
N THR A 18 49.70 19.93 -3.75
CA THR A 18 48.86 20.84 -2.95
C THR A 18 48.95 22.23 -3.58
N VAL A 19 47.84 22.75 -4.08
CA VAL A 19 47.69 24.19 -4.42
C VAL A 19 46.78 24.82 -3.39
N SER A 20 47.40 25.63 -2.54
CA SER A 20 46.74 26.56 -1.63
C SER A 20 46.39 27.81 -2.40
N HIS A 21 45.11 28.17 -2.49
CA HIS A 21 44.67 29.52 -2.91
C HIS A 21 43.86 30.17 -1.79
N ALA A 22 44.52 31.11 -1.12
CA ALA A 22 43.85 32.12 -0.30
C ALA A 22 43.21 33.14 -1.27
N GLN A 23 41.91 33.32 -1.23
CA GLN A 23 41.26 34.50 -1.86
C GLN A 23 40.77 35.45 -0.78
N THR A 24 41.37 36.62 -0.79
CA THR A 24 41.01 37.79 -0.06
C THR A 24 39.67 38.37 -0.55
N ALA A 25 38.80 38.69 0.39
CA ALA A 25 37.54 39.37 0.13
C ALA A 25 37.76 40.82 -0.27
N THR A 26 37.19 41.28 -1.38
CA THR A 26 37.01 42.69 -1.75
C THR A 26 35.54 43.10 -1.55
N PRO A 27 35.29 44.35 -1.11
CA PRO A 27 33.94 44.82 -0.81
C PRO A 27 33.15 45.16 -2.09
N PHE A 28 31.88 44.81 -2.07
CA PHE A 28 30.93 44.99 -3.16
C PHE A 28 30.39 46.44 -3.13
N THR A 29 30.51 47.14 -4.26
CA THR A 29 29.90 48.45 -4.52
C THR A 29 28.54 48.26 -5.20
N PRO A 30 27.45 48.99 -4.82
CA PRO A 30 26.15 48.84 -5.46
C PRO A 30 26.01 49.76 -6.67
N GLY A 31 25.57 49.22 -7.80
CA GLY A 31 25.14 50.04 -8.93
C GLY A 31 25.08 49.35 -10.26
N ALA A 32 23.93 48.73 -10.64
CA ALA A 32 23.49 48.59 -12.03
C ALA A 32 21.98 48.24 -12.07
N PRO A 33 21.25 48.57 -13.17
CA PRO A 33 19.82 48.88 -13.14
C PRO A 33 18.92 47.67 -13.20
N GLY A 34 17.71 47.87 -12.67
CA GLY A 34 16.68 46.87 -12.41
C GLY A 34 16.20 46.06 -13.61
N VAL A 35 16.09 44.77 -13.37
CA VAL A 35 15.22 43.86 -14.14
C VAL A 35 13.89 43.79 -13.38
N ASN A 36 12.83 44.30 -14.00
CA ASN A 36 11.46 44.19 -13.50
C ASN A 36 11.06 42.72 -13.53
N LEU A 37 11.02 42.07 -12.37
CA LEU A 37 10.29 40.83 -12.15
C LEU A 37 8.80 41.16 -12.00
N PRO A 38 7.88 40.40 -12.62
CA PRO A 38 6.46 40.60 -12.41
C PRO A 38 6.11 40.38 -10.94
N SER A 39 5.42 41.38 -10.36
CA SER A 39 4.87 41.32 -9.01
C SER A 39 4.00 40.08 -8.84
N LEU A 40 4.44 39.18 -7.97
CA LEU A 40 3.57 38.11 -7.46
C LEU A 40 2.46 38.79 -6.65
N ALA A 41 1.21 38.56 -7.05
CA ALA A 41 0.04 38.93 -6.29
C ALA A 41 0.19 38.41 -4.85
N PRO A 42 -0.21 39.19 -3.83
CA PRO A 42 -0.14 38.70 -2.45
C PRO A 42 -0.99 37.46 -2.30
N LEU A 43 -0.37 36.36 -1.81
CA LEU A 43 -1.07 35.17 -1.36
C LEU A 43 -2.10 35.62 -0.32
N THR A 44 -3.37 35.40 -0.60
CA THR A 44 -4.43 35.56 0.39
C THR A 44 -4.04 34.76 1.63
N PRO A 45 -3.97 35.38 2.81
CA PRO A 45 -3.68 34.63 4.03
C PRO A 45 -4.76 33.57 4.22
N ALA A 46 -4.34 32.36 4.57
CA ALA A 46 -5.24 31.32 5.04
C ALA A 46 -6.14 31.90 6.13
N PRO A 47 -7.44 31.54 6.18
CA PRO A 47 -8.34 32.09 7.17
C PRO A 47 -7.73 31.90 8.57
N ALA A 48 -7.59 32.98 9.30
CA ALA A 48 -7.07 33.02 10.66
C ALA A 48 -7.90 32.05 11.50
N THR A 49 -7.26 31.07 12.12
CA THR A 49 -7.87 30.26 13.16
C THR A 49 -8.40 31.18 14.24
N PRO A 50 -9.66 31.05 14.67
CA PRO A 50 -10.16 31.82 15.80
C PRO A 50 -9.26 31.57 17.00
N ASP A 51 -8.71 32.62 17.57
CA ASP A 51 -7.88 32.57 18.78
C ASP A 51 -8.60 31.78 19.87
N GLY A 52 -8.06 30.61 20.28
CA GLY A 52 -8.36 29.99 21.53
C GLY A 52 -9.02 28.60 21.54
N ALA A 53 -9.57 28.10 20.44
CA ALA A 53 -10.18 26.76 20.47
C ALA A 53 -9.10 25.67 20.44
N THR A 54 -9.06 24.80 21.47
CA THR A 54 -8.13 23.66 21.53
C THR A 54 -8.90 22.36 21.43
N PHE A 55 -8.29 21.36 20.76
CA PHE A 55 -8.77 19.98 20.67
C PHE A 55 -7.69 19.03 21.20
N GLY A 56 -8.10 18.00 21.92
CA GLY A 56 -7.21 17.05 22.56
C GLY A 56 -7.65 16.79 24.01
N SER A 57 -6.79 16.19 24.82
CA SER A 57 -7.04 15.87 26.24
C SER A 57 -8.35 15.08 26.45
N PRO A 58 -8.48 13.86 25.87
CA PRO A 58 -9.70 13.10 25.94
C PRO A 58 -9.99 12.60 27.36
N ARG A 59 -11.27 12.47 27.68
CA ARG A 59 -11.73 11.68 28.84
C ARG A 59 -11.79 10.22 28.42
N VAL A 60 -11.27 9.34 29.26
CA VAL A 60 -11.21 7.90 28.97
C VAL A 60 -11.91 7.11 30.06
N SER A 61 -12.67 6.11 29.66
CA SER A 61 -13.27 5.12 30.56
C SER A 61 -13.16 3.72 29.97
N ASN A 62 -12.99 2.72 30.81
CA ASN A 62 -12.86 1.33 30.41
C ASN A 62 -13.97 0.50 31.05
N GLN A 63 -14.62 -0.37 30.26
CA GLN A 63 -15.63 -1.29 30.72
C GLN A 63 -15.42 -2.66 30.05
N GLY A 64 -14.88 -3.61 30.80
CA GLY A 64 -14.48 -4.91 30.25
C GLY A 64 -13.44 -4.73 29.13
N SER A 65 -13.71 -5.29 27.95
CA SER A 65 -12.85 -5.15 26.76
C SER A 65 -13.08 -3.84 25.98
N VAL A 66 -13.98 -2.96 26.41
CA VAL A 66 -14.32 -1.72 25.71
C VAL A 66 -13.58 -0.54 26.33
N THR A 67 -12.86 0.22 25.51
CA THR A 67 -12.30 1.53 25.87
C THR A 67 -13.13 2.62 25.20
N ARG A 68 -13.68 3.53 26.00
CA ARG A 68 -14.42 4.71 25.52
C ARG A 68 -13.56 5.96 25.68
N VAL A 69 -13.41 6.71 24.59
CA VAL A 69 -12.64 7.96 24.52
C VAL A 69 -13.58 9.08 24.11
N VAL A 70 -13.63 10.17 24.88
CA VAL A 70 -14.56 11.28 24.66
C VAL A 70 -13.79 12.59 24.48
N PHE A 71 -14.00 13.25 23.36
CA PHE A 71 -13.46 14.59 23.05
C PHE A 71 -14.54 15.66 23.14
N ASP A 72 -14.23 16.79 23.70
CA ASP A 72 -15.06 18.00 23.59
C ASP A 72 -14.89 18.60 22.19
N LEU A 73 -16.01 18.93 21.52
CA LEU A 73 -16.04 19.52 20.19
C LEU A 73 -16.36 21.02 20.28
N PRO A 74 -15.38 21.92 20.06
CA PRO A 74 -15.64 23.34 19.87
C PRO A 74 -16.63 23.64 18.74
N ALA A 75 -17.37 24.74 18.83
CA ALA A 75 -18.47 25.04 17.90
C ALA A 75 -18.03 25.11 16.42
N ALA A 76 -16.85 25.68 16.15
CA ALA A 76 -16.29 25.87 14.80
C ALA A 76 -15.44 24.67 14.32
N LEU A 77 -15.34 23.58 15.10
CA LEU A 77 -14.50 22.45 14.76
C LEU A 77 -15.18 21.54 13.75
N SER A 78 -14.48 21.23 12.68
CA SER A 78 -14.76 20.10 11.79
C SER A 78 -13.68 19.03 11.91
N TYR A 79 -14.05 17.80 11.67
CA TYR A 79 -13.11 16.68 11.78
C TYR A 79 -13.41 15.57 10.77
N THR A 80 -12.40 14.76 10.50
CA THR A 80 -12.50 13.58 9.64
C THR A 80 -12.01 12.36 10.41
N LEU A 81 -12.82 11.30 10.43
CA LEU A 81 -12.47 10.01 11.02
C LEU A 81 -11.96 9.08 9.94
N THR A 82 -10.76 8.54 10.13
CA THR A 82 -10.16 7.58 9.22
C THR A 82 -9.74 6.35 10.01
N PRO A 83 -10.51 5.24 9.95
CA PRO A 83 -10.06 3.98 10.51
C PRO A 83 -8.86 3.48 9.71
N THR A 84 -7.81 3.13 10.43
CA THR A 84 -6.56 2.62 9.88
C THR A 84 -6.24 1.28 10.50
N PHE A 85 -5.29 0.59 9.93
CA PHE A 85 -4.81 -0.68 10.48
C PHE A 85 -4.25 -0.53 11.91
N THR A 86 -3.66 0.60 12.24
CA THR A 86 -3.05 0.87 13.55
C THR A 86 -4.01 1.48 14.56
N GLY A 87 -5.25 1.83 14.15
CA GLY A 87 -6.23 2.48 15.01
C GLY A 87 -7.07 3.51 14.28
N LEU A 88 -7.59 4.51 14.97
CA LEU A 88 -8.42 5.57 14.41
C LEU A 88 -7.64 6.89 14.35
N ARG A 89 -7.53 7.46 13.15
CA ARG A 89 -7.03 8.80 12.94
C ARG A 89 -8.18 9.80 12.91
N VAL A 90 -8.00 10.93 13.59
CA VAL A 90 -8.92 12.06 13.65
C VAL A 90 -8.17 13.28 13.14
N ASP A 91 -8.43 13.71 11.92
CA ASP A 91 -7.90 14.95 11.35
C ASP A 91 -8.82 16.11 11.77
N VAL A 92 -8.26 17.19 12.27
CA VAL A 92 -9.01 18.30 12.92
C VAL A 92 -8.75 19.60 12.20
N GLN A 93 -9.81 20.36 11.92
CA GLN A 93 -9.76 21.70 11.36
C GLN A 93 -10.60 22.65 12.23
N GLY A 94 -10.18 23.90 12.33
CA GLY A 94 -10.89 24.92 13.14
C GLY A 94 -10.55 24.90 14.63
N ALA A 95 -9.57 24.11 15.06
CA ALA A 95 -9.02 24.13 16.40
C ALA A 95 -7.52 23.76 16.40
N ARG A 96 -6.79 24.23 17.41
CA ARG A 96 -5.40 23.83 17.63
C ARG A 96 -5.37 22.50 18.35
N VAL A 97 -4.73 21.47 17.77
CA VAL A 97 -4.50 20.19 18.44
C VAL A 97 -3.34 20.34 19.42
N GLN A 98 -3.56 20.04 20.68
CA GLN A 98 -2.50 20.04 21.69
C GLN A 98 -1.57 18.83 21.47
N PRO A 99 -0.25 19.06 21.25
CA PRO A 99 0.68 17.95 21.12
C PRO A 99 0.76 17.13 22.40
N GLY A 100 0.77 15.83 22.27
CA GLY A 100 0.90 14.92 23.42
C GLY A 100 0.92 13.47 22.99
N ILE A 101 1.57 12.65 23.83
CA ILE A 101 1.58 11.20 23.71
C ILE A 101 1.21 10.63 25.07
N THR A 102 0.22 9.74 25.11
CA THR A 102 -0.20 9.03 26.33
C THR A 102 -0.34 7.55 26.02
N ALA A 103 0.51 6.73 26.65
CA ALA A 103 0.43 5.28 26.54
C ALA A 103 -0.61 4.68 27.49
N LYS A 104 -1.18 3.54 27.13
CA LYS A 104 -2.10 2.72 27.95
C LYS A 104 -3.37 3.47 28.36
N LEU A 105 -4.08 4.05 27.39
CA LEU A 105 -5.39 4.63 27.67
C LEU A 105 -6.42 3.60 28.14
N GLY A 106 -6.31 2.36 27.66
CA GLY A 106 -7.21 1.28 28.04
C GLY A 106 -6.83 -0.04 27.39
N VAL A 107 -7.69 -1.03 27.57
CA VAL A 107 -7.49 -2.38 27.03
C VAL A 107 -7.56 -2.38 25.50
N SER A 108 -8.42 -1.55 24.93
CA SER A 108 -8.65 -1.47 23.49
C SER A 108 -8.08 -0.21 22.83
N VAL A 109 -7.38 0.65 23.57
CA VAL A 109 -6.59 1.77 23.04
C VAL A 109 -5.24 1.79 23.76
N SER A 110 -4.22 1.32 23.07
CA SER A 110 -2.87 1.18 23.64
C SER A 110 -2.14 2.52 23.74
N GLU A 111 -2.44 3.48 22.86
CA GLU A 111 -1.74 4.75 22.82
C GLU A 111 -2.59 5.86 22.20
N TYR A 112 -2.41 7.06 22.68
CA TYR A 112 -2.93 8.31 22.13
C TYR A 112 -1.76 9.16 21.65
N ARG A 113 -1.82 9.64 20.41
CA ARG A 113 -0.85 10.57 19.83
C ARG A 113 -1.59 11.77 19.26
N ALA A 114 -1.14 12.95 19.60
CA ALA A 114 -1.70 14.21 19.09
C ALA A 114 -0.61 15.17 18.62
N GLY A 115 -0.85 15.88 17.53
CA GLY A 115 0.04 16.91 17.00
C GLY A 115 -0.32 17.28 15.56
N ALA A 116 0.15 18.42 15.09
CA ALA A 116 0.00 18.90 13.71
C ALA A 116 -1.43 18.83 13.14
N GLY A 117 -2.45 19.16 13.93
CA GLY A 117 -3.85 19.13 13.48
C GLY A 117 -4.48 17.73 13.47
N GLN A 118 -3.83 16.74 14.04
CA GLN A 118 -4.22 15.34 13.98
C GLN A 118 -4.15 14.67 15.35
N VAL A 119 -5.08 13.76 15.60
CA VAL A 119 -5.06 12.82 16.73
C VAL A 119 -5.11 11.40 16.18
N THR A 120 -4.30 10.49 16.74
CA THR A 120 -4.33 9.07 16.44
C THR A 120 -4.55 8.28 17.72
N LEU A 121 -5.56 7.41 17.71
CA LEU A 121 -5.85 6.44 18.78
C LEU A 121 -5.39 5.08 18.29
N ILE A 122 -4.29 4.57 18.85
CA ILE A 122 -3.70 3.30 18.46
C ILE A 122 -4.40 2.17 19.20
N THR A 123 -4.87 1.17 18.47
CA THR A 123 -5.55 0.00 19.01
C THR A 123 -4.66 -1.24 18.93
N PRO A 124 -4.75 -2.20 19.88
CA PRO A 124 -3.98 -3.45 19.81
C PRO A 124 -4.51 -4.44 18.76
N TYR A 125 -5.51 -4.03 18.00
CA TYR A 125 -6.09 -4.76 16.87
C TYR A 125 -6.42 -3.77 15.74
N PRO A 126 -6.46 -4.23 14.48
CA PRO A 126 -6.78 -3.37 13.35
C PRO A 126 -8.25 -2.94 13.35
N LEU A 127 -8.52 -1.73 12.87
CA LEU A 127 -9.87 -1.23 12.65
C LEU A 127 -10.26 -1.38 11.18
N ALA A 128 -11.52 -1.75 10.94
CA ALA A 128 -12.16 -1.68 9.64
C ALA A 128 -13.17 -0.52 9.58
N PRO A 129 -13.70 -0.13 8.42
CA PRO A 129 -14.68 0.97 8.32
C PRO A 129 -15.90 0.82 9.25
N GLY A 130 -16.34 -0.40 9.55
CA GLY A 130 -17.48 -0.67 10.40
C GLY A 130 -17.21 -1.65 11.54
N ASP A 131 -15.94 -1.99 11.83
CA ASP A 131 -15.59 -3.04 12.78
C ASP A 131 -14.42 -2.66 13.68
N GLY A 132 -14.48 -3.08 14.94
CA GLY A 132 -13.49 -2.78 15.98
C GLY A 132 -13.68 -1.42 16.67
N TRP A 133 -14.60 -0.59 16.19
CA TRP A 133 -14.87 0.74 16.74
C TRP A 133 -16.29 1.22 16.45
N ARG A 134 -16.71 2.23 17.22
CA ARG A 134 -17.94 2.97 16.99
C ARG A 134 -17.75 4.43 17.37
N ALA A 135 -18.28 5.34 16.57
CA ALA A 135 -18.29 6.77 16.84
C ALA A 135 -19.72 7.30 16.90
N SER A 136 -19.98 8.20 17.84
CA SER A 136 -21.21 8.94 17.96
C SER A 136 -20.96 10.35 18.45
N GLU A 137 -21.82 11.32 18.09
CA GLU A 137 -21.85 12.63 18.72
C GLU A 137 -23.03 12.74 19.68
N ALA A 138 -22.82 13.48 20.77
CA ALA A 138 -23.86 13.81 21.74
C ALA A 138 -23.76 15.27 22.15
N ASN A 139 -24.91 15.87 22.48
CA ASN A 139 -24.99 17.15 23.15
C ASN A 139 -25.14 16.91 24.66
N LEU A 140 -24.26 17.49 25.45
CA LEU A 140 -24.37 17.46 26.90
C LEU A 140 -25.45 18.45 27.38
N ALA A 141 -25.98 18.26 28.57
CA ALA A 141 -26.93 19.19 29.19
C ALA A 141 -26.36 20.63 29.34
N THR A 142 -25.05 20.76 29.30
CA THR A 142 -24.32 22.05 29.30
C THR A 142 -24.28 22.76 27.94
N GLY A 143 -24.92 22.20 26.90
CA GLY A 143 -24.88 22.71 25.51
C GLY A 143 -23.59 22.39 24.75
N ARG A 144 -22.60 21.75 25.39
CA ARG A 144 -21.37 21.32 24.71
C ARG A 144 -21.60 20.06 23.87
N ARG A 145 -21.01 20.03 22.66
CA ARG A 145 -20.95 18.83 21.83
C ARG A 145 -19.75 17.98 22.24
N VAL A 146 -19.90 16.67 22.16
CA VAL A 146 -18.82 15.70 22.38
C VAL A 146 -18.80 14.65 21.28
N LEU A 147 -17.59 14.24 20.89
CA LEU A 147 -17.34 13.05 20.06
C LEU A 147 -17.02 11.90 20.99
N ILE A 148 -17.80 10.84 20.92
CA ILE A 148 -17.64 9.62 21.70
C ILE A 148 -17.12 8.53 20.77
N LEU A 149 -15.96 7.99 21.07
CA LEU A 149 -15.32 6.89 20.35
C LEU A 149 -15.28 5.67 21.28
N GLU A 150 -15.78 4.56 20.82
CA GLU A 150 -15.75 3.28 21.55
C GLU A 150 -14.91 2.29 20.75
N PHE A 151 -14.00 1.60 21.42
CA PHE A 151 -13.09 0.62 20.84
C PHE A 151 -13.21 -0.71 21.57
N GLY A 152 -13.26 -1.80 20.82
CA GLY A 152 -13.32 -3.15 21.36
C GLY A 152 -13.38 -4.18 20.23
N PRO A 153 -12.80 -5.39 20.40
CA PRO A 153 -12.81 -6.43 19.37
C PRO A 153 -14.21 -6.93 18.98
N GLY A 154 -15.21 -6.66 19.82
CA GLY A 154 -16.63 -6.96 19.55
C GLY A 154 -17.48 -5.72 19.24
N ILE A 155 -16.88 -4.54 19.10
CA ILE A 155 -17.60 -3.32 18.73
C ILE A 155 -17.72 -3.25 17.21
N SER A 156 -18.94 -3.01 16.74
CA SER A 156 -19.25 -2.81 15.32
C SER A 156 -20.11 -1.56 15.12
N GLY A 157 -20.20 -1.09 13.88
CA GLY A 157 -21.04 0.02 13.46
C GLY A 157 -20.29 1.24 12.92
N GLY A 158 -19.00 1.37 13.18
CA GLY A 158 -18.22 2.52 12.68
C GLY A 158 -18.83 3.85 13.12
N ALA A 159 -18.89 4.85 12.23
CA ALA A 159 -19.54 6.12 12.52
C ALA A 159 -21.07 6.01 12.42
N LEU A 160 -21.76 6.31 13.51
CA LEU A 160 -23.23 6.35 13.57
C LEU A 160 -23.76 7.63 12.87
N SER A 161 -25.05 7.65 12.56
CA SER A 161 -25.75 8.78 11.92
C SER A 161 -25.69 10.10 12.72
N SER A 162 -25.38 10.05 14.02
CA SER A 162 -25.16 11.24 14.86
C SER A 162 -23.84 11.97 14.59
N VAL A 163 -22.88 11.30 13.93
CA VAL A 163 -21.55 11.88 13.59
C VAL A 163 -21.72 12.89 12.47
N ARG A 164 -21.31 14.13 12.71
CA ARG A 164 -21.37 15.24 11.73
C ARG A 164 -20.04 15.43 10.99
N GLY A 165 -18.96 14.85 11.50
CA GLY A 165 -17.67 14.82 10.84
C GLY A 165 -17.67 13.94 9.58
N GLN A 166 -16.70 14.14 8.72
CA GLN A 166 -16.49 13.25 7.58
C GLN A 166 -15.92 11.90 8.05
N VAL A 167 -16.27 10.84 7.35
CA VAL A 167 -15.69 9.51 7.58
C VAL A 167 -15.06 9.04 6.29
N LEU A 168 -13.77 8.85 6.31
CA LEU A 168 -13.03 8.32 5.16
C LEU A 168 -12.79 6.83 5.37
N THR A 169 -13.22 6.04 4.40
CA THR A 169 -12.97 4.59 4.35
C THR A 169 -11.67 4.25 3.63
N SER A 170 -11.02 5.28 3.05
CA SER A 170 -9.70 5.20 2.41
C SER A 170 -8.91 6.47 2.74
N ALA A 171 -7.57 6.38 2.73
CA ALA A 171 -6.71 7.55 2.95
C ALA A 171 -7.03 8.67 1.95
N PRO A 172 -7.11 9.96 2.39
CA PRO A 172 -7.42 11.06 1.49
C PRO A 172 -6.30 11.23 0.44
N THR A 173 -6.70 11.25 -0.82
CA THR A 173 -5.84 11.81 -1.88
C THR A 173 -5.71 13.30 -1.62
N THR A 174 -4.49 13.79 -1.42
CA THR A 174 -4.23 15.22 -1.31
C THR A 174 -4.64 15.93 -2.60
N PRO A 175 -5.25 17.14 -2.55
CA PRO A 175 -5.66 17.89 -3.75
C PRO A 175 -4.53 18.12 -4.77
N ALA A 176 -3.27 18.12 -4.34
CA ALA A 176 -2.11 18.20 -5.21
C ALA A 176 -1.93 16.98 -6.13
N ALA A 177 -2.36 15.79 -5.70
CA ALA A 177 -2.30 14.58 -6.55
C ALA A 177 -3.36 14.59 -7.66
N GLN A 178 -4.50 15.25 -7.43
CA GLN A 178 -5.54 15.38 -8.46
C GLN A 178 -5.17 16.39 -9.55
N SER A 179 -4.44 17.46 -9.23
CA SER A 179 -4.01 18.44 -10.23
C SER A 179 -2.90 17.93 -11.15
N VAL A 180 -2.07 17.00 -10.69
CA VAL A 180 -1.04 16.35 -11.53
C VAL A 180 -1.64 15.32 -12.49
N LEU A 181 -2.75 14.67 -12.12
CA LEU A 181 -3.45 13.72 -12.98
C LEU A 181 -4.25 14.40 -14.11
N ASN A 182 -4.56 15.70 -13.98
CA ASN A 182 -5.32 16.47 -14.94
C ASN A 182 -4.47 17.45 -15.77
N ALA A 183 -3.16 17.55 -15.53
CA ALA A 183 -2.26 18.38 -16.33
C ALA A 183 -1.99 17.69 -17.69
N PRO A 184 -2.18 18.37 -18.84
CA PRO A 184 -1.81 17.81 -20.12
C PRO A 184 -0.29 17.68 -20.19
N LEU A 185 0.19 16.51 -20.61
CA LEU A 185 1.59 16.25 -20.86
C LEU A 185 2.10 17.18 -21.99
N PRO A 186 3.27 17.80 -21.89
CA PRO A 186 3.84 18.58 -22.97
C PRO A 186 4.23 17.64 -24.12
N GLY A 187 3.54 17.77 -25.26
CA GLY A 187 3.84 17.01 -26.47
C GLY A 187 2.66 16.37 -27.18
N SER A 188 1.42 16.85 -27.01
CA SER A 188 0.27 16.37 -27.81
C SER A 188 0.34 16.88 -29.24
N LEU A 189 0.31 15.95 -30.20
CA LEU A 189 0.12 16.20 -31.64
C LEU A 189 -1.27 16.83 -31.91
N PRO A 190 -1.42 17.58 -33.02
CA PRO A 190 -2.65 18.31 -33.30
C PRO A 190 -3.85 17.40 -33.59
N PRO A 191 -5.09 17.90 -33.40
CA PRO A 191 -6.28 17.09 -33.49
C PRO A 191 -6.64 16.81 -34.96
N GLY A 192 -6.69 15.56 -35.29
CA GLY A 192 -7.27 15.05 -36.52
C GLY A 192 -8.09 13.82 -36.19
N ASP A 193 -9.39 13.94 -36.52
CA ASP A 193 -10.40 12.89 -36.59
C ASP A 193 -11.11 12.42 -35.30
N GLN A 194 -12.39 12.54 -35.42
CA GLN A 194 -13.50 12.16 -34.57
C GLN A 194 -13.30 10.78 -33.91
N VAL A 195 -12.97 10.77 -32.65
CA VAL A 195 -13.04 9.56 -31.83
C VAL A 195 -13.87 9.83 -30.60
N SER A 196 -14.83 8.97 -30.44
CA SER A 196 -15.77 8.81 -29.34
C SER A 196 -15.38 9.52 -28.04
N ARG A 197 -16.28 10.33 -27.52
CA ARG A 197 -16.22 11.02 -26.24
C ARG A 197 -15.73 10.08 -25.15
N SER A 198 -14.57 10.38 -24.58
CA SER A 198 -14.09 9.76 -23.35
C SER A 198 -15.11 10.05 -22.24
N VAL A 199 -15.75 9.00 -21.76
CA VAL A 199 -16.58 9.07 -20.55
C VAL A 199 -15.63 9.23 -19.36
N PRO A 200 -15.76 10.28 -18.52
CA PRO A 200 -14.98 10.38 -17.30
C PRO A 200 -15.23 9.14 -16.44
N LEU A 201 -14.16 8.55 -15.92
CA LEU A 201 -14.25 7.48 -14.93
C LEU A 201 -14.95 8.01 -13.68
N PRO A 202 -16.14 7.52 -13.30
CA PRO A 202 -16.67 7.82 -11.98
C PRO A 202 -15.74 7.22 -10.93
N ALA A 203 -15.51 7.94 -9.84
CA ALA A 203 -14.80 7.42 -8.68
C ALA A 203 -15.45 6.08 -8.25
N PRO A 204 -14.65 5.04 -7.93
CA PRO A 204 -15.20 3.74 -7.57
C PRO A 204 -15.96 3.85 -6.25
N THR A 205 -17.28 3.80 -6.30
CA THR A 205 -18.10 3.39 -5.17
C THR A 205 -18.00 1.88 -5.09
N LEU A 206 -17.38 1.38 -4.03
CA LEU A 206 -17.26 -0.06 -3.76
C LEU A 206 -18.64 -0.62 -3.44
N PRO A 207 -19.08 -1.72 -4.08
CA PRO A 207 -20.18 -2.50 -3.55
C PRO A 207 -19.74 -3.25 -2.29
N ASP A 208 -20.68 -3.49 -1.38
CA ASP A 208 -20.49 -4.18 -0.12
C ASP A 208 -19.67 -5.46 -0.27
N ALA A 209 -18.73 -5.64 0.66
CA ALA A 209 -17.74 -6.69 0.69
C ALA A 209 -18.39 -8.08 0.71
N ASN A 210 -18.13 -8.87 -0.31
CA ASN A 210 -18.42 -10.29 -0.30
C ASN A 210 -17.13 -11.07 0.07
N PRO A 211 -17.16 -11.97 1.05
CA PRO A 211 -16.00 -12.74 1.44
C PRO A 211 -15.61 -13.73 0.33
N ALA A 212 -14.31 -13.87 0.08
CA ALA A 212 -13.67 -14.83 -0.83
C ALA A 212 -14.39 -14.98 -2.17
N GLN A 213 -13.94 -14.29 -3.21
CA GLN A 213 -14.52 -14.46 -4.54
C GLN A 213 -14.49 -15.93 -4.94
N PRO A 214 -15.63 -16.56 -5.20
CA PRO A 214 -15.65 -17.89 -5.81
C PRO A 214 -15.01 -17.80 -7.21
N SER A 215 -14.52 -18.92 -7.73
CA SER A 215 -13.89 -19.04 -9.06
C SER A 215 -14.76 -18.52 -10.22
N ALA A 216 -15.94 -17.98 -9.93
CA ALA A 216 -16.83 -17.29 -10.85
C ALA A 216 -17.58 -16.15 -10.15
N LEU A 217 -17.45 -14.93 -10.67
CA LEU A 217 -18.30 -13.82 -10.28
C LEU A 217 -19.64 -13.95 -11.04
N GLN A 218 -20.77 -13.90 -10.32
CA GLN A 218 -22.09 -13.98 -10.93
C GLN A 218 -23.02 -12.88 -10.39
N GLY A 219 -23.96 -12.44 -11.23
CA GLY A 219 -24.94 -11.44 -10.86
C GLY A 219 -26.11 -11.41 -11.81
N SER A 220 -27.13 -10.61 -11.46
CA SER A 220 -28.31 -10.37 -12.29
C SER A 220 -28.60 -8.88 -12.37
N VAL A 221 -29.18 -8.46 -13.49
CA VAL A 221 -29.66 -7.09 -13.71
C VAL A 221 -31.05 -6.98 -13.11
N PRO A 222 -31.33 -6.04 -12.20
CA PRO A 222 -32.66 -5.85 -11.63
C PRO A 222 -33.70 -5.53 -12.69
N GLY A 223 -34.93 -6.00 -12.48
CA GLY A 223 -36.11 -5.70 -13.32
C GLY A 223 -36.68 -6.92 -14.04
N PRO A 224 -37.90 -6.77 -14.66
CA PRO A 224 -38.53 -7.86 -15.39
C PRO A 224 -37.71 -8.23 -16.61
N ALA A 225 -37.70 -9.50 -16.94
CA ALA A 225 -36.96 -10.03 -18.09
C ALA A 225 -37.49 -9.44 -19.41
N ARG A 226 -36.63 -8.73 -20.11
CA ARG A 226 -36.87 -8.19 -21.46
C ARG A 226 -35.66 -8.53 -22.32
N PRO A 227 -35.65 -9.68 -23.00
CA PRO A 227 -34.55 -10.02 -23.89
C PRO A 227 -34.32 -8.92 -24.92
N ALA A 228 -33.12 -8.41 -25.02
CA ALA A 228 -32.72 -7.42 -26.00
C ALA A 228 -31.39 -7.84 -26.65
N PRO A 229 -31.11 -7.37 -27.88
CA PRO A 229 -29.87 -7.70 -28.55
C PRO A 229 -28.67 -7.12 -27.79
N LEU A 230 -27.66 -7.98 -27.53
CA LEU A 230 -26.37 -7.56 -27.03
C LEU A 230 -25.60 -6.85 -28.12
N GLY A 231 -25.30 -5.58 -27.91
CA GLY A 231 -24.40 -4.82 -28.78
C GLY A 231 -22.94 -5.26 -28.69
N ALA A 232 -22.11 -4.75 -29.60
CA ALA A 232 -20.65 -4.92 -29.49
C ALA A 232 -20.14 -4.34 -28.15
N PRO A 233 -19.16 -4.98 -27.51
CA PRO A 233 -18.50 -4.44 -26.33
C PRO A 233 -17.93 -3.04 -26.59
N ARG A 234 -18.27 -2.06 -25.74
CA ARG A 234 -17.68 -0.72 -25.83
C ARG A 234 -16.32 -0.73 -25.12
N ILE A 235 -15.29 -0.18 -25.78
CA ILE A 235 -13.92 -0.22 -25.31
C ILE A 235 -13.45 1.19 -24.94
N GLY A 236 -13.00 1.36 -23.69
CA GLY A 236 -12.30 2.53 -23.20
C GLY A 236 -10.81 2.17 -22.97
N LYS A 237 -9.91 3.06 -23.34
CA LYS A 237 -8.46 2.87 -23.18
C LYS A 237 -7.89 3.96 -22.28
N SER A 238 -7.14 3.58 -21.28
CA SER A 238 -6.37 4.46 -20.40
C SER A 238 -4.96 3.90 -20.25
N PRO A 239 -3.96 4.70 -19.89
CA PRO A 239 -2.60 4.19 -19.71
C PRO A 239 -2.56 3.02 -18.72
N GLY A 240 -2.11 1.84 -19.18
CA GLY A 240 -2.00 0.62 -18.39
C GLY A 240 -3.32 -0.08 -18.06
N GLN A 241 -4.45 0.36 -18.63
CA GLN A 241 -5.77 -0.22 -18.37
C GLN A 241 -6.69 -0.17 -19.57
N THR A 242 -7.42 -1.25 -19.81
CA THR A 242 -8.51 -1.30 -20.78
C THR A 242 -9.84 -1.56 -20.07
N ARG A 243 -10.85 -0.75 -20.37
CA ARG A 243 -12.22 -0.93 -19.89
C ARG A 243 -13.08 -1.52 -20.99
N VAL A 244 -13.81 -2.58 -20.66
CA VAL A 244 -14.81 -3.22 -21.51
C VAL A 244 -16.18 -3.02 -20.86
N VAL A 245 -17.16 -2.53 -21.63
CA VAL A 245 -18.53 -2.30 -21.15
C VAL A 245 -19.49 -3.11 -21.99
N LEU A 246 -20.29 -3.94 -21.31
CA LEU A 246 -21.41 -4.69 -21.89
C LEU A 246 -22.71 -4.06 -21.38
N ASP A 247 -23.58 -3.65 -22.31
CA ASP A 247 -24.89 -3.10 -21.99
C ASP A 247 -25.89 -4.25 -21.86
N LEU A 248 -26.43 -4.44 -20.65
CA LEU A 248 -27.28 -5.59 -20.29
C LEU A 248 -28.72 -5.15 -20.03
N PRO A 249 -29.73 -5.80 -20.64
CA PRO A 249 -31.13 -5.52 -20.41
C PRO A 249 -31.59 -5.98 -19.02
N PRO A 250 -32.69 -5.40 -18.47
CA PRO A 250 -33.31 -5.86 -17.25
C PRO A 250 -33.64 -7.37 -17.27
N GLY A 251 -33.48 -8.05 -16.14
CA GLY A 251 -33.76 -9.47 -15.99
C GLY A 251 -32.69 -10.40 -16.59
N SER A 252 -31.63 -9.88 -17.22
CA SER A 252 -30.50 -10.70 -17.66
C SER A 252 -29.62 -11.11 -16.47
N SER A 253 -28.84 -12.19 -16.65
CA SER A 253 -27.86 -12.63 -15.68
C SER A 253 -26.50 -12.82 -16.33
N TYR A 254 -25.44 -12.73 -15.53
CA TYR A 254 -24.08 -12.93 -15.99
C TYR A 254 -23.29 -13.84 -15.04
N ARG A 255 -22.32 -14.56 -15.61
CA ARG A 255 -21.30 -15.30 -14.89
C ARG A 255 -19.95 -15.04 -15.56
N ILE A 256 -18.96 -14.57 -14.78
CA ILE A 256 -17.60 -14.31 -15.24
C ILE A 256 -16.71 -15.41 -14.67
N THR A 257 -15.91 -16.05 -15.51
CA THR A 257 -14.91 -17.04 -15.12
C THR A 257 -13.55 -16.65 -15.68
N THR A 258 -12.51 -16.93 -14.91
CA THR A 258 -11.13 -16.73 -15.34
C THR A 258 -10.61 -17.96 -16.08
N GLY A 259 -9.67 -17.74 -16.99
CA GLY A 259 -8.99 -18.78 -17.72
C GLY A 259 -7.56 -18.38 -18.08
N PRO A 260 -6.74 -19.30 -18.57
CA PRO A 260 -5.33 -19.03 -18.87
C PRO A 260 -5.14 -17.93 -19.94
N SER A 261 -6.12 -17.73 -20.82
CA SER A 261 -6.06 -16.74 -21.91
C SER A 261 -6.94 -15.52 -21.67
N GLY A 262 -7.60 -15.38 -20.51
CA GLY A 262 -8.44 -14.24 -20.18
C GLY A 262 -9.75 -14.58 -19.49
N LEU A 263 -10.81 -13.85 -19.80
CA LEU A 263 -12.12 -13.95 -19.14
C LEU A 263 -13.17 -14.53 -20.08
N LYS A 264 -14.05 -15.36 -19.54
CA LYS A 264 -15.28 -15.80 -20.20
C LYS A 264 -16.49 -15.30 -19.42
N ILE A 265 -17.35 -14.55 -20.08
CA ILE A 265 -18.60 -14.01 -19.53
C ILE A 265 -19.76 -14.73 -20.21
N VAL A 266 -20.53 -15.51 -19.46
CA VAL A 266 -21.76 -16.15 -19.92
C VAL A 266 -22.91 -15.25 -19.54
N LEU A 267 -23.73 -14.87 -20.52
CA LEU A 267 -24.88 -14.00 -20.38
C LEU A 267 -26.14 -14.78 -20.72
N ASN A 268 -27.15 -14.70 -19.84
CA ASN A 268 -28.48 -15.23 -20.12
C ASN A 268 -29.51 -14.08 -20.22
N GLY A 269 -30.59 -14.28 -20.96
CA GLY A 269 -31.62 -13.25 -21.13
C GLY A 269 -31.25 -12.15 -22.13
N VAL A 270 -30.27 -12.40 -23.00
CA VAL A 270 -29.89 -11.53 -24.13
C VAL A 270 -30.00 -12.31 -25.44
N THR A 271 -30.15 -11.62 -26.55
CA THR A 271 -29.92 -12.20 -27.89
C THR A 271 -28.63 -11.63 -28.45
N ALA A 272 -27.90 -12.38 -29.25
CA ALA A 272 -26.65 -11.91 -29.82
C ALA A 272 -26.41 -12.45 -31.23
N ALA A 273 -25.72 -11.67 -32.06
CA ALA A 273 -25.08 -12.14 -33.28
C ALA A 273 -23.58 -12.45 -32.96
N ALA A 274 -22.97 -13.35 -33.72
CA ALA A 274 -21.56 -13.61 -33.63
C ALA A 274 -20.76 -12.38 -34.04
N GLN A 275 -19.83 -11.93 -33.19
CA GLN A 275 -18.99 -10.76 -33.41
C GLN A 275 -17.61 -11.01 -32.84
N GLN A 276 -16.59 -10.37 -33.38
CA GLN A 276 -15.22 -10.44 -32.86
C GLN A 276 -14.41 -9.20 -33.23
N ALA A 277 -13.38 -8.93 -32.44
CA ALA A 277 -12.32 -7.98 -32.76
C ALA A 277 -10.98 -8.47 -32.23
N THR A 278 -9.90 -8.12 -32.91
CA THR A 278 -8.51 -8.42 -32.56
C THR A 278 -7.68 -7.13 -32.52
N GLY A 279 -6.51 -7.16 -31.84
CA GLY A 279 -5.62 -6.01 -31.76
C GLY A 279 -6.23 -4.81 -31.04
N VAL A 280 -7.05 -5.07 -30.00
CA VAL A 280 -7.89 -4.04 -29.37
C VAL A 280 -7.05 -3.05 -28.54
N SER A 281 -6.19 -3.55 -27.67
CA SER A 281 -5.33 -2.72 -26.80
C SER A 281 -4.14 -3.52 -26.26
N PRO A 282 -3.18 -2.87 -25.55
CA PRO A 282 -2.09 -3.59 -24.88
C PRO A 282 -2.56 -4.62 -23.85
N GLU A 283 -3.67 -4.38 -23.13
CA GLU A 283 -4.20 -5.26 -22.09
C GLU A 283 -5.21 -6.29 -22.66
N LEU A 284 -5.86 -5.98 -23.77
CA LEU A 284 -6.90 -6.81 -24.40
C LEU A 284 -6.53 -7.14 -25.85
N ARG A 285 -6.06 -8.35 -26.10
CA ARG A 285 -5.68 -8.82 -27.46
C ARG A 285 -6.87 -8.87 -28.39
N GLY A 286 -8.04 -9.25 -27.87
CA GLY A 286 -9.26 -9.35 -28.66
C GLY A 286 -10.45 -9.80 -27.82
N TRP A 287 -11.61 -9.78 -28.45
CA TRP A 287 -12.84 -10.31 -27.85
C TRP A 287 -13.69 -11.02 -28.90
N THR A 288 -14.52 -11.96 -28.43
CA THR A 288 -15.52 -12.64 -29.26
C THR A 288 -16.85 -12.68 -28.54
N VAL A 289 -17.94 -12.50 -29.27
CA VAL A 289 -19.31 -12.75 -28.83
C VAL A 289 -19.83 -13.96 -29.61
N THR A 290 -20.25 -15.01 -28.90
CA THR A 290 -20.79 -16.24 -29.49
C THR A 290 -22.22 -16.42 -28.98
N PRO A 291 -23.22 -16.53 -29.87
CA PRO A 291 -24.59 -16.87 -29.48
C PRO A 291 -24.65 -18.22 -28.75
N THR A 292 -25.52 -18.33 -27.77
CA THR A 292 -25.83 -19.60 -27.07
C THR A 292 -27.35 -19.82 -27.03
N ALA A 293 -27.78 -21.01 -26.65
CA ALA A 293 -29.22 -21.32 -26.56
C ALA A 293 -29.97 -20.44 -25.55
N GLN A 294 -29.28 -19.90 -24.52
CA GLN A 294 -29.89 -19.10 -23.46
C GLN A 294 -29.45 -17.61 -23.49
N GLY A 295 -28.61 -17.21 -24.46
CA GLY A 295 -28.10 -15.87 -24.54
C GLY A 295 -26.80 -15.75 -25.34
N ALA A 296 -25.71 -15.38 -24.69
CA ALA A 296 -24.41 -15.18 -25.34
C ALA A 296 -23.24 -15.57 -24.42
N ALA A 297 -22.13 -15.96 -25.02
CA ALA A 297 -20.83 -16.03 -24.35
C ALA A 297 -19.90 -14.95 -24.92
N VAL A 298 -19.36 -14.11 -24.06
CA VAL A 298 -18.35 -13.12 -24.41
C VAL A 298 -17.00 -13.60 -23.87
N THR A 299 -16.01 -13.76 -24.75
CA THR A 299 -14.65 -14.12 -24.36
C THR A 299 -13.75 -12.89 -24.56
N LEU A 300 -13.00 -12.52 -23.51
CA LEU A 300 -12.00 -11.46 -23.54
C LEU A 300 -10.61 -12.10 -23.49
N SER A 301 -9.84 -12.02 -24.56
CA SER A 301 -8.47 -12.54 -24.62
C SER A 301 -7.50 -11.47 -24.08
N THR A 302 -7.01 -11.66 -22.86
CA THR A 302 -6.13 -10.68 -22.20
C THR A 302 -4.66 -10.88 -22.57
N ALA A 303 -3.87 -9.83 -22.51
CA ALA A 303 -2.43 -9.90 -22.76
C ALA A 303 -1.68 -10.58 -21.60
N ALA A 304 -2.10 -10.31 -20.36
CA ALA A 304 -1.59 -10.96 -19.17
C ALA A 304 -2.57 -11.99 -18.63
N ARG A 305 -2.05 -12.94 -17.85
CA ARG A 305 -2.87 -13.93 -17.15
C ARG A 305 -3.81 -13.22 -16.17
N THR A 306 -5.07 -13.66 -16.15
CA THR A 306 -6.06 -13.26 -15.15
C THR A 306 -6.26 -14.38 -14.13
N THR A 307 -6.43 -14.02 -12.87
CA THR A 307 -6.80 -14.94 -11.78
C THR A 307 -8.09 -14.46 -11.14
N ASP A 308 -8.63 -15.23 -10.21
CA ASP A 308 -9.86 -14.83 -9.50
C ASP A 308 -9.71 -13.52 -8.71
N ARG A 309 -8.47 -13.08 -8.45
CA ARG A 309 -8.16 -11.92 -7.60
C ARG A 309 -7.34 -10.82 -8.29
N SER A 310 -6.85 -11.05 -9.50
CA SER A 310 -5.92 -10.13 -10.16
C SER A 310 -6.06 -10.08 -11.67
N GLY A 311 -5.63 -8.97 -12.24
CA GLY A 311 -5.63 -8.74 -13.68
C GLY A 311 -6.95 -8.20 -14.23
N TRP A 312 -8.00 -8.19 -13.44
CA TRP A 312 -9.31 -7.67 -13.83
C TRP A 312 -10.16 -7.25 -12.63
N ARG A 313 -11.18 -6.45 -12.91
CA ARG A 313 -12.23 -6.06 -11.96
C ARG A 313 -13.54 -5.91 -12.72
N ALA A 314 -14.66 -6.34 -12.14
CA ALA A 314 -15.98 -6.15 -12.73
C ALA A 314 -16.92 -5.41 -11.78
N GLN A 315 -17.78 -4.57 -12.36
CA GLN A 315 -18.82 -3.85 -11.64
C GLN A 315 -20.06 -3.73 -12.51
N LEU A 316 -21.23 -4.00 -11.93
CA LEU A 316 -22.51 -3.71 -12.56
C LEU A 316 -22.93 -2.29 -12.16
N LEU A 317 -23.06 -1.40 -13.13
CA LEU A 317 -23.54 -0.03 -12.94
C LEU A 317 -25.01 0.08 -13.39
N PRO A 318 -25.82 0.88 -12.68
CA PRO A 318 -27.20 1.13 -13.09
C PRO A 318 -27.26 1.82 -14.47
N PRO A 319 -28.43 1.85 -15.11
CA PRO A 319 -28.64 2.62 -16.32
C PRO A 319 -28.24 4.08 -16.16
N ALA A 320 -27.59 4.65 -17.19
CA ALA A 320 -27.24 6.08 -17.24
C ALA A 320 -28.19 6.89 -18.13
N GLY A 321 -29.14 6.22 -18.75
CA GLY A 321 -30.16 6.69 -19.65
C GLY A 321 -30.77 5.49 -20.36
N GLY A 322 -32.09 5.38 -20.41
CA GLY A 322 -32.80 4.16 -20.87
C GLY A 322 -32.74 3.04 -19.82
N ASP A 323 -32.96 1.80 -20.27
CA ASP A 323 -33.20 0.64 -19.39
C ASP A 323 -31.97 -0.29 -19.24
N LEU A 324 -30.84 -0.03 -19.94
CA LEU A 324 -29.70 -0.93 -19.98
C LEU A 324 -28.74 -0.65 -18.84
N SER A 325 -28.49 -1.65 -17.98
CA SER A 325 -27.40 -1.65 -17.02
C SER A 325 -26.06 -1.91 -17.70
N ARG A 326 -24.98 -1.45 -17.09
CA ARG A 326 -23.62 -1.55 -17.67
C ARG A 326 -22.77 -2.50 -16.86
N LEU A 327 -22.45 -3.67 -17.40
CA LEU A 327 -21.42 -4.52 -16.84
C LEU A 327 -20.05 -4.00 -17.31
N VAL A 328 -19.32 -3.37 -16.39
CA VAL A 328 -18.02 -2.77 -16.64
C VAL A 328 -16.92 -3.74 -16.18
N LEU A 329 -15.98 -4.04 -17.07
CA LEU A 329 -14.82 -4.85 -16.78
C LEU A 329 -13.57 -4.02 -17.03
N ASP A 330 -12.77 -3.80 -16.01
CA ASP A 330 -11.45 -3.19 -16.10
C ASP A 330 -10.39 -4.28 -16.19
N LEU A 331 -9.48 -4.16 -17.15
CA LEU A 331 -8.42 -5.11 -17.44
C LEU A 331 -7.07 -4.40 -17.31
N SER A 332 -6.20 -4.89 -16.45
CA SER A 332 -4.82 -4.46 -16.32
C SER A 332 -4.02 -5.50 -15.57
N PRO A 333 -2.79 -5.84 -15.99
CA PRO A 333 -1.94 -6.75 -15.22
C PRO A 333 -1.57 -6.20 -13.83
N ALA A 334 -1.67 -4.88 -13.64
CA ALA A 334 -1.39 -4.21 -12.37
C ALA A 334 -2.59 -4.20 -11.39
N LEU A 335 -3.79 -4.64 -11.81
CA LEU A 335 -4.93 -4.73 -10.91
C LEU A 335 -4.70 -5.79 -9.85
N ALA A 336 -4.68 -5.37 -8.59
CA ALA A 336 -4.54 -6.20 -7.40
C ALA A 336 -5.83 -6.22 -6.58
N ASP A 337 -5.89 -7.11 -5.59
CA ASP A 337 -7.01 -7.22 -4.67
C ASP A 337 -7.01 -6.06 -3.66
N ARG A 338 -8.06 -5.25 -3.68
CA ARG A 338 -8.31 -4.14 -2.74
C ARG A 338 -9.53 -4.38 -1.86
N THR A 339 -10.04 -5.61 -1.80
CA THR A 339 -11.16 -5.92 -0.90
C THR A 339 -10.70 -5.79 0.56
N PRO A 340 -11.52 -5.23 1.45
CA PRO A 340 -11.18 -5.16 2.87
C PRO A 340 -10.91 -6.55 3.45
N LEU A 341 -9.89 -6.66 4.29
CA LEU A 341 -9.69 -7.85 5.11
C LEU A 341 -10.72 -7.89 6.24
N THR A 342 -11.29 -9.04 6.54
CA THR A 342 -12.08 -9.25 7.74
C THR A 342 -11.21 -9.21 9.00
N ALA A 343 -11.77 -9.00 10.17
CA ALA A 343 -11.03 -9.00 11.43
C ALA A 343 -10.25 -10.32 11.64
N SER A 344 -10.84 -11.47 11.30
CA SER A 344 -10.18 -12.77 11.39
C SER A 344 -9.02 -12.94 10.40
N GLN A 345 -9.09 -12.33 9.22
CA GLN A 345 -8.01 -12.35 8.24
C GLN A 345 -6.84 -11.42 8.59
N ARG A 346 -7.06 -10.43 9.46
CA ARG A 346 -6.05 -9.45 9.89
C ARG A 346 -5.19 -9.94 11.05
N THR A 347 -5.03 -11.23 11.21
CA THR A 347 -4.26 -11.82 12.30
C THR A 347 -3.10 -12.65 11.77
N VAL A 348 -1.99 -12.60 12.47
CA VAL A 348 -0.83 -13.47 12.28
C VAL A 348 -0.78 -14.45 13.45
N GLN A 349 -0.62 -15.73 13.16
CA GLN A 349 -0.51 -16.74 14.21
C GLN A 349 0.70 -16.47 15.09
N ALA A 350 0.56 -16.70 16.38
CA ALA A 350 1.63 -16.49 17.35
C ALA A 350 2.91 -17.25 16.99
N VAL A 351 4.04 -16.61 17.22
CA VAL A 351 5.36 -17.21 17.12
C VAL A 351 5.76 -17.68 18.51
N ALA A 352 6.04 -18.97 18.66
CA ALA A 352 6.51 -19.49 19.94
C ALA A 352 7.86 -18.85 20.32
N PRO A 353 8.06 -18.42 21.57
CA PRO A 353 9.35 -17.90 22.02
C PRO A 353 10.41 -19.01 21.89
N GLN A 354 11.61 -18.63 21.45
CA GLN A 354 12.73 -19.54 21.29
C GLN A 354 13.56 -19.59 22.57
N PHE A 355 14.15 -20.77 22.86
CA PHE A 355 15.12 -20.88 23.92
C PHE A 355 16.44 -20.24 23.45
N ALA A 356 16.91 -19.21 24.15
CA ALA A 356 18.25 -18.71 23.90
C ALA A 356 19.28 -19.77 24.33
N ALA A 357 19.96 -20.39 23.37
CA ALA A 357 21.13 -21.18 23.64
C ALA A 357 22.28 -20.23 24.07
N ARG A 358 22.54 -20.12 25.36
CA ARG A 358 23.77 -19.50 25.85
C ARG A 358 24.86 -20.56 25.85
N PRO A 359 25.94 -20.39 25.09
CA PRO A 359 27.13 -21.20 25.30
C PRO A 359 27.78 -20.78 26.62
N THR A 360 28.06 -21.77 27.47
CA THR A 360 28.90 -21.70 28.68
C THR A 360 28.33 -20.99 29.90
N ALA A 361 27.72 -21.77 30.78
CA ALA A 361 28.17 -21.92 32.20
C ALA A 361 27.24 -22.91 32.90
N LEU A 362 27.83 -23.86 33.55
CA LEU A 362 27.22 -25.01 34.22
C LEU A 362 26.44 -24.64 35.49
N LEU A 363 25.75 -23.53 35.60
CA LEU A 363 25.01 -23.12 36.80
C LEU A 363 23.91 -22.07 36.55
N ALA A 364 23.14 -22.15 35.46
CA ALA A 364 21.96 -21.31 35.35
C ALA A 364 20.72 -22.13 34.96
N LEU A 365 19.94 -22.53 35.94
CA LEU A 365 18.62 -23.14 35.84
C LEU A 365 17.51 -22.13 35.41
N SER A 366 17.86 -21.04 34.75
CA SER A 366 16.88 -20.09 34.20
C SER A 366 17.01 -20.03 32.68
N THR A 367 16.24 -20.85 31.97
CA THR A 367 15.96 -20.67 30.56
C THR A 367 15.05 -19.46 30.42
N SER A 368 15.58 -18.29 30.05
CA SER A 368 14.74 -17.15 29.69
C SER A 368 14.23 -17.37 28.28
N LEU A 369 12.91 -17.41 28.14
CA LEU A 369 12.23 -17.38 26.84
C LEU A 369 12.42 -15.99 26.21
N VAL A 370 13.15 -15.94 25.09
CA VAL A 370 13.41 -14.69 24.38
C VAL A 370 12.49 -14.63 23.14
N LYS A 371 11.78 -13.52 22.99
CA LYS A 371 11.03 -13.26 21.76
C LYS A 371 11.99 -13.09 20.59
N PRO A 372 11.71 -13.67 19.42
CA PRO A 372 12.53 -13.43 18.24
C PRO A 372 12.49 -11.95 17.87
N ARG A 373 13.65 -11.35 17.62
CA ARG A 373 13.77 -9.94 17.23
C ARG A 373 13.86 -9.82 15.72
N VAL A 374 13.06 -8.91 15.14
CA VAL A 374 13.03 -8.59 13.71
C VAL A 374 13.25 -7.10 13.52
N VAL A 375 14.12 -6.74 12.58
CA VAL A 375 14.30 -5.35 12.15
C VAL A 375 13.46 -5.09 10.89
N LEU A 376 12.60 -4.07 10.94
CA LEU A 376 11.91 -3.51 9.79
C LEU A 376 12.55 -2.17 9.43
N ASP A 377 12.89 -2.02 8.16
CA ASP A 377 13.51 -0.81 7.62
C ASP A 377 12.56 -0.12 6.63
N PRO A 378 11.73 0.84 7.07
CA PRO A 378 10.98 1.67 6.12
C PRO A 378 11.97 2.51 5.32
N GLY A 379 12.08 2.25 4.01
CA GLY A 379 13.01 2.94 3.12
C GLY A 379 12.82 4.46 3.13
N HIS A 380 13.91 5.20 2.85
CA HIS A 380 13.91 6.66 2.77
C HIS A 380 13.56 7.38 4.09
N GLY A 381 13.10 8.63 4.04
CA GLY A 381 12.71 9.43 5.21
C GLY A 381 13.42 10.78 5.27
N GLY A 382 12.87 11.73 6.03
CA GLY A 382 13.41 13.08 6.15
C GLY A 382 13.48 13.79 4.80
N LYS A 383 14.69 14.20 4.40
CA LYS A 383 14.96 14.90 3.12
C LYS A 383 14.90 13.98 1.90
N ASP A 384 15.03 12.66 2.10
CA ASP A 384 14.99 11.68 1.04
C ASP A 384 13.55 11.18 0.82
N PRO A 385 12.83 11.64 -0.21
CA PRO A 385 11.46 11.23 -0.46
C PRO A 385 11.35 9.80 -1.02
N GLY A 386 12.43 9.23 -1.59
CA GLY A 386 12.39 8.06 -2.44
C GLY A 386 11.69 8.34 -3.77
N ALA A 387 11.06 7.35 -4.35
CA ALA A 387 10.24 7.49 -5.55
C ALA A 387 9.06 8.45 -5.31
N VAL A 388 8.85 9.35 -6.28
CA VAL A 388 7.73 10.30 -6.29
C VAL A 388 6.91 10.06 -7.56
N GLY A 389 5.65 9.70 -7.36
CA GLY A 389 4.72 9.40 -8.44
C GLY A 389 3.29 9.55 -7.93
N ALA A 390 2.46 8.54 -8.11
CA ALA A 390 1.12 8.50 -7.53
C ALA A 390 1.14 8.59 -5.99
N VAL A 391 2.24 8.17 -5.37
CA VAL A 391 2.52 8.26 -3.94
C VAL A 391 3.95 8.80 -3.72
N ILE A 392 4.27 9.19 -2.49
CA ILE A 392 5.64 9.48 -2.04
C ILE A 392 6.13 8.25 -1.26
N GLU A 393 7.19 7.61 -1.74
CA GLU A 393 7.68 6.33 -1.22
C GLU A 393 7.90 6.33 0.29
N LYS A 394 8.61 7.34 0.84
CA LYS A 394 8.90 7.41 2.28
C LYS A 394 7.66 7.37 3.18
N GLN A 395 6.52 7.84 2.68
CA GLN A 395 5.25 7.84 3.43
C GLN A 395 4.61 6.46 3.43
N VAL A 396 4.56 5.82 2.27
CA VAL A 396 3.96 4.49 2.12
C VAL A 396 4.79 3.44 2.84
N THR A 397 6.12 3.49 2.73
CA THR A 397 7.01 2.54 3.40
C THR A 397 6.90 2.61 4.92
N LEU A 398 6.77 3.82 5.49
CA LEU A 398 6.53 4.01 6.91
C LEU A 398 5.16 3.48 7.35
N ASP A 399 4.10 3.78 6.61
CA ASP A 399 2.74 3.30 6.90
C ASP A 399 2.70 1.76 6.90
N VAL A 400 3.25 1.12 5.86
CA VAL A 400 3.31 -0.35 5.79
C VAL A 400 4.16 -0.93 6.92
N ALA A 401 5.33 -0.36 7.22
CA ALA A 401 6.19 -0.86 8.31
C ALA A 401 5.50 -0.80 9.67
N LEU A 402 4.73 0.26 9.94
CA LEU A 402 3.95 0.38 11.18
C LEU A 402 2.86 -0.70 11.27
N ARG A 403 2.15 -0.97 10.16
CA ARG A 403 1.16 -2.06 10.08
C ARG A 403 1.81 -3.43 10.33
N VAL A 404 2.96 -3.71 9.70
CA VAL A 404 3.71 -4.96 9.89
C VAL A 404 4.17 -5.11 11.33
N ARG A 405 4.71 -4.04 11.94
CA ARG A 405 5.11 -4.02 13.35
C ARG A 405 3.95 -4.45 14.26
N ASP A 406 2.77 -3.86 14.06
CA ASP A 406 1.63 -4.11 14.93
C ASP A 406 1.15 -5.57 14.80
N LEU A 407 1.13 -6.13 13.58
CA LEU A 407 0.82 -7.55 13.34
C LEU A 407 1.80 -8.49 14.02
N LEU A 408 3.11 -8.24 13.85
CA LEU A 408 4.16 -9.08 14.42
C LEU A 408 4.24 -8.96 15.94
N SER A 409 4.05 -7.74 16.48
CA SER A 409 4.04 -7.52 17.93
C SER A 409 2.89 -8.26 18.59
N ALA A 410 1.70 -8.27 17.97
CA ALA A 410 0.56 -9.08 18.41
C ALA A 410 0.84 -10.60 18.34
N ALA A 411 1.68 -11.03 17.39
CA ALA A 411 2.11 -12.42 17.25
C ALA A 411 3.27 -12.81 18.18
N GLY A 412 3.74 -11.92 19.07
CA GLY A 412 4.78 -12.20 20.05
C GLY A 412 6.22 -11.96 19.56
N VAL A 413 6.40 -11.25 18.46
CA VAL A 413 7.72 -10.88 17.92
C VAL A 413 8.17 -9.53 18.48
N ASP A 414 9.47 -9.41 18.81
CA ASP A 414 10.11 -8.14 19.17
C ASP A 414 10.52 -7.40 17.88
N VAL A 415 9.84 -6.29 17.57
CA VAL A 415 10.02 -5.55 16.32
C VAL A 415 10.75 -4.24 16.56
N VAL A 416 11.87 -4.08 15.89
CA VAL A 416 12.66 -2.84 15.87
C VAL A 416 12.50 -2.16 14.51
N LEU A 417 12.11 -0.90 14.52
CA LEU A 417 12.06 -0.06 13.32
C LEU A 417 13.35 0.75 13.18
N THR A 418 13.90 0.86 11.97
CA THR A 418 15.02 1.79 11.72
C THR A 418 14.57 3.24 11.87
N ARG A 419 13.33 3.55 11.46
CA ARG A 419 12.64 4.80 11.74
C ARG A 419 11.15 4.53 12.00
N ASP A 420 10.55 5.30 12.87
CA ASP A 420 9.13 5.26 13.26
C ASP A 420 8.38 6.55 12.93
N SER A 421 9.07 7.48 12.27
CA SER A 421 8.59 8.80 11.87
C SER A 421 9.25 9.23 10.56
N ASP A 422 8.85 10.38 10.00
CA ASP A 422 9.47 10.94 8.79
C ASP A 422 10.82 11.60 9.13
N ARG A 423 11.86 10.79 9.27
CA ARG A 423 13.23 11.23 9.53
C ARG A 423 14.24 10.35 8.79
N GLU A 424 15.38 10.90 8.44
CA GLU A 424 16.60 10.19 8.13
C GLU A 424 17.36 9.81 9.41
N LEU A 425 18.16 8.77 9.39
CA LEU A 425 19.05 8.40 10.50
C LEU A 425 20.31 9.25 10.47
N HIS A 426 20.72 9.69 9.28
CA HIS A 426 21.89 10.54 9.09
C HIS A 426 21.75 11.37 7.79
N PRO A 427 22.20 12.66 7.78
CA PRO A 427 22.08 13.53 6.61
C PRO A 427 22.94 13.08 5.40
N VAL A 428 24.00 12.31 5.64
CA VAL A 428 24.83 11.69 4.57
C VAL A 428 24.25 10.33 4.20
N LYS A 429 23.78 10.18 2.95
CA LYS A 429 23.07 8.99 2.46
C LYS A 429 23.79 7.68 2.74
N ASN A 430 25.11 7.60 2.47
CA ASN A 430 25.86 6.36 2.69
C ASN A 430 25.93 5.98 4.18
N THR A 431 26.09 6.95 5.07
CA THR A 431 26.07 6.74 6.52
C THR A 431 24.67 6.33 6.99
N ASP A 432 23.61 6.95 6.47
CA ASP A 432 22.22 6.57 6.74
C ASP A 432 21.98 5.08 6.42
N LEU A 433 22.37 4.63 5.22
CA LEU A 433 22.23 3.24 4.81
C LEU A 433 23.06 2.27 5.67
N GLN A 434 24.25 2.67 6.10
CA GLN A 434 25.09 1.87 7.03
C GLN A 434 24.45 1.75 8.41
N LEU A 435 23.89 2.83 8.96
CA LEU A 435 23.20 2.82 10.25
C LEU A 435 21.96 1.94 10.22
N ARG A 436 21.19 1.95 9.12
CA ARG A 436 20.05 1.04 8.94
C ARG A 436 20.48 -0.42 8.97
N ALA A 437 21.48 -0.78 8.16
CA ALA A 437 22.01 -2.14 8.10
C ALA A 437 22.64 -2.60 9.43
N ALA A 438 23.22 -1.68 10.19
CA ALA A 438 23.85 -1.97 11.49
C ALA A 438 22.87 -2.48 12.55
N LEU A 439 21.56 -2.25 12.41
CA LEU A 439 20.52 -2.83 13.26
C LEU A 439 20.33 -4.34 13.00
N GLY A 440 20.72 -4.85 11.83
CA GLY A 440 20.79 -6.27 11.50
C GLY A 440 22.01 -6.96 12.14
N THR A 441 22.11 -6.93 13.46
CA THR A 441 23.22 -7.44 14.26
C THR A 441 22.92 -8.81 14.89
N PRO A 442 23.93 -9.53 15.43
CA PRO A 442 23.69 -10.74 16.22
C PRO A 442 22.64 -10.51 17.33
N GLY A 443 21.71 -11.44 17.48
CA GLY A 443 20.52 -11.32 18.32
C GLY A 443 19.29 -10.79 17.60
N THR A 444 19.42 -10.32 16.35
CA THR A 444 18.33 -10.08 15.41
C THR A 444 18.15 -11.31 14.52
N ALA A 445 16.93 -11.81 14.41
CA ALA A 445 16.63 -12.99 13.59
C ALA A 445 16.64 -12.66 12.09
N LEU A 446 16.02 -11.55 11.70
CA LEU A 446 15.78 -11.13 10.32
C LEU A 446 15.84 -9.61 10.16
N PHE A 447 16.19 -9.15 8.94
CA PHE A 447 16.13 -7.77 8.52
C PHE A 447 15.28 -7.66 7.24
N VAL A 448 14.23 -6.84 7.25
CA VAL A 448 13.35 -6.62 6.10
C VAL A 448 13.23 -5.13 5.81
N SER A 449 13.70 -4.71 4.63
CA SER A 449 13.55 -3.36 4.11
C SER A 449 12.31 -3.27 3.23
N ILE A 450 11.55 -2.18 3.35
CA ILE A 450 10.29 -1.97 2.63
C ILE A 450 10.43 -0.74 1.73
N HIS A 451 10.17 -0.92 0.44
CA HIS A 451 10.33 0.07 -0.62
C HIS A 451 9.16 0.11 -1.60
N VAL A 452 9.12 1.16 -2.41
CA VAL A 452 8.22 1.33 -3.55
C VAL A 452 9.05 1.68 -4.77
N ASN A 453 8.96 0.86 -5.80
CA ASN A 453 9.72 1.03 -7.03
C ASN A 453 9.16 2.17 -7.90
N ALA A 454 9.97 2.64 -8.85
CA ALA A 454 9.54 3.53 -9.92
C ALA A 454 10.40 3.32 -11.15
N LEU A 455 9.82 3.55 -12.33
CA LEU A 455 10.52 3.63 -13.60
C LEU A 455 10.36 5.03 -14.19
N ASP A 456 11.26 5.42 -15.06
CA ASP A 456 11.18 6.64 -15.84
C ASP A 456 9.86 6.71 -16.61
N ALA A 457 9.38 7.92 -16.92
CA ALA A 457 8.09 8.17 -17.58
C ALA A 457 7.92 7.36 -18.87
N SER A 458 8.98 7.20 -19.68
CA SER A 458 8.97 6.41 -20.93
C SER A 458 8.79 4.90 -20.70
N ALA A 459 9.05 4.40 -19.50
CA ALA A 459 8.98 3.00 -19.11
C ALA A 459 7.88 2.73 -18.05
N ALA A 460 7.18 3.75 -17.59
CA ALA A 460 6.26 3.69 -16.45
C ALA A 460 5.23 2.55 -16.56
N LEU A 461 4.67 2.31 -17.74
CA LEU A 461 3.69 1.24 -17.96
C LEU A 461 4.27 -0.19 -17.95
N ARG A 462 5.60 -0.35 -17.92
CA ARG A 462 6.28 -1.66 -17.84
C ARG A 462 6.60 -2.08 -16.40
N GLY A 463 6.54 -1.14 -15.45
CA GLY A 463 6.78 -1.39 -14.03
C GLY A 463 5.46 -1.54 -13.27
N TYR A 464 5.11 -2.75 -12.82
CA TYR A 464 3.95 -3.03 -11.98
C TYR A 464 4.14 -4.33 -11.20
N GLY A 465 3.45 -4.46 -10.08
CA GLY A 465 3.48 -5.65 -9.24
C GLY A 465 4.58 -5.64 -8.18
N ILE A 466 4.78 -6.78 -7.55
CA ILE A 466 5.67 -6.97 -6.39
C ILE A 466 6.94 -7.71 -6.81
N GLU A 467 8.10 -7.23 -6.35
CA GLU A 467 9.37 -7.94 -6.46
C GLU A 467 10.14 -7.90 -5.14
N THR A 468 10.94 -8.91 -4.88
CA THR A 468 11.75 -8.99 -3.66
C THR A 468 13.22 -9.16 -4.00
N TRP A 469 14.04 -8.27 -3.45
CA TRP A 469 15.49 -8.24 -3.62
C TRP A 469 16.20 -8.93 -2.47
N TRP A 470 17.28 -9.64 -2.77
CA TRP A 470 18.19 -10.21 -1.80
C TRP A 470 19.65 -10.11 -2.27
N ASN A 471 20.58 -10.15 -1.33
CA ASN A 471 21.99 -10.23 -1.63
C ASN A 471 22.60 -11.45 -0.89
N PRO A 472 23.72 -12.00 -1.38
CA PRO A 472 24.35 -13.17 -0.75
C PRO A 472 25.16 -12.79 0.52
N ASN A 473 24.64 -11.84 1.31
CA ASN A 473 25.21 -11.44 2.61
C ASN A 473 25.06 -12.54 3.68
N HIS A 474 24.04 -13.38 3.54
CA HIS A 474 23.74 -14.48 4.43
C HIS A 474 23.11 -15.64 3.64
N ALA A 475 23.47 -16.90 3.96
CA ALA A 475 23.04 -18.08 3.23
C ALA A 475 21.51 -18.25 3.17
N ARG A 476 20.76 -17.65 4.09
CA ARG A 476 19.28 -17.74 4.16
C ARG A 476 18.56 -16.54 3.59
N SER A 477 19.25 -15.53 3.06
CA SER A 477 18.60 -14.33 2.50
C SER A 477 17.69 -14.64 1.32
N SER A 478 18.07 -15.58 0.44
CA SER A 478 17.22 -16.00 -0.69
C SER A 478 15.96 -16.71 -0.23
N ALA A 479 16.05 -17.55 0.82
CA ALA A 479 14.89 -18.24 1.38
C ALA A 479 13.92 -17.26 2.05
N LEU A 480 14.42 -16.27 2.80
CA LEU A 480 13.62 -15.17 3.35
C LEU A 480 12.90 -14.41 2.25
N ALA A 481 13.62 -14.03 1.18
CA ALA A 481 13.05 -13.31 0.05
C ALA A 481 11.92 -14.12 -0.63
N ALA A 482 12.10 -15.43 -0.78
CA ALA A 482 11.10 -16.31 -1.38
C ALA A 482 9.81 -16.39 -0.53
N LEU A 483 9.93 -16.50 0.79
CA LEU A 483 8.78 -16.51 1.71
C LEU A 483 8.03 -15.18 1.68
N LEU A 484 8.74 -14.05 1.73
CA LEU A 484 8.14 -12.73 1.62
C LEU A 484 7.40 -12.52 0.30
N GLN A 485 8.05 -12.85 -0.83
CA GLN A 485 7.45 -12.73 -2.17
C GLN A 485 6.17 -13.56 -2.27
N ALA A 486 6.24 -14.83 -1.90
CA ALA A 486 5.09 -15.74 -1.98
C ALA A 486 3.90 -15.24 -1.16
N GLN A 487 4.13 -14.83 0.09
CA GLN A 487 3.07 -14.35 0.97
C GLN A 487 2.49 -13.00 0.53
N MET A 488 3.31 -12.06 0.09
CA MET A 488 2.79 -10.79 -0.45
C MET A 488 1.92 -11.01 -1.68
N VAL A 489 2.37 -11.81 -2.65
CA VAL A 489 1.59 -12.13 -3.85
C VAL A 489 0.30 -12.87 -3.49
N GLN A 490 0.36 -13.82 -2.56
CA GLN A 490 -0.81 -14.55 -2.08
C GLN A 490 -1.85 -13.62 -1.44
N GLN A 491 -1.43 -12.65 -0.62
CA GLN A 491 -2.35 -11.76 0.08
C GLN A 491 -2.93 -10.66 -0.82
N THR A 492 -2.14 -10.12 -1.74
CA THR A 492 -2.51 -8.98 -2.58
C THR A 492 -3.09 -9.37 -3.93
N GLY A 493 -2.82 -10.57 -4.44
CA GLY A 493 -3.09 -10.92 -5.83
C GLY A 493 -2.33 -10.05 -6.85
N ALA A 494 -1.35 -9.23 -6.42
CA ALA A 494 -0.55 -8.40 -7.30
C ALA A 494 0.30 -9.26 -8.25
N PHE A 495 0.72 -8.66 -9.37
CA PHE A 495 1.57 -9.34 -10.33
C PHE A 495 2.90 -9.74 -9.68
N ASP A 496 3.27 -11.02 -9.83
CA ASP A 496 4.52 -11.56 -9.31
C ASP A 496 5.68 -11.26 -10.28
N LYS A 497 6.55 -10.31 -9.92
CA LYS A 497 7.79 -10.03 -10.66
C LYS A 497 8.97 -10.87 -10.18
N GLY A 498 8.77 -11.69 -9.15
CA GLY A 498 9.73 -12.65 -8.64
C GLY A 498 10.89 -12.05 -7.87
N LEU A 499 11.88 -12.90 -7.64
CA LEU A 499 13.08 -12.57 -6.86
C LEU A 499 14.14 -11.89 -7.73
N LYS A 500 14.89 -10.96 -7.12
CA LYS A 500 15.97 -10.19 -7.74
C LYS A 500 17.23 -10.25 -6.89
N ASN A 501 18.39 -10.38 -7.54
CA ASN A 501 19.71 -10.36 -6.89
C ASN A 501 20.80 -9.73 -7.75
N THR A 502 20.42 -9.07 -8.83
CA THR A 502 21.37 -8.52 -9.81
C THR A 502 22.02 -7.20 -9.37
N GLN A 503 21.50 -6.57 -8.30
CA GLN A 503 22.05 -5.34 -7.74
C GLN A 503 22.53 -5.55 -6.30
N SER A 504 23.66 -4.91 -5.97
CA SER A 504 24.22 -4.92 -4.64
C SER A 504 23.66 -3.77 -3.81
N LEU A 505 22.53 -4.02 -3.12
CA LEU A 505 21.85 -3.02 -2.30
C LEU A 505 22.55 -2.86 -0.96
N SER A 506 22.89 -1.62 -0.58
CA SER A 506 23.73 -1.31 0.58
C SER A 506 23.16 -1.84 1.89
N VAL A 507 21.86 -1.67 2.14
CA VAL A 507 21.21 -2.14 3.37
C VAL A 507 21.21 -3.67 3.47
N LEU A 508 21.13 -4.38 2.36
CA LEU A 508 21.18 -5.84 2.32
C LEU A 508 22.61 -6.35 2.43
N ARG A 509 23.54 -5.79 1.64
CA ARG A 509 24.94 -6.22 1.61
C ARG A 509 25.62 -6.07 2.97
N ASN A 510 25.28 -5.04 3.73
CA ASN A 510 25.90 -4.72 5.01
C ASN A 510 25.16 -5.33 6.21
N SER A 511 24.01 -5.95 6.03
CA SER A 511 23.32 -6.70 7.07
C SER A 511 24.08 -7.99 7.41
N ARG A 512 24.14 -8.36 8.69
CA ARG A 512 24.82 -9.58 9.18
C ARG A 512 23.85 -10.73 9.47
N VAL A 513 22.58 -10.54 9.19
CA VAL A 513 21.51 -11.52 9.35
C VAL A 513 20.81 -11.75 8.01
N PRO A 514 19.97 -12.80 7.87
CA PRO A 514 19.14 -12.93 6.67
C PRO A 514 18.38 -11.64 6.37
N ALA A 515 18.58 -11.08 5.18
CA ALA A 515 18.05 -9.78 4.80
C ALA A 515 17.38 -9.83 3.42
N ALA A 516 16.23 -9.14 3.30
CA ALA A 516 15.53 -8.95 2.05
C ALA A 516 14.95 -7.53 1.97
N LEU A 517 14.77 -7.04 0.73
CA LEU A 517 14.10 -5.78 0.44
C LEU A 517 12.90 -6.07 -0.47
N VAL A 518 11.73 -5.62 -0.03
CA VAL A 518 10.48 -5.81 -0.77
C VAL A 518 10.09 -4.52 -1.48
N GLU A 519 9.83 -4.61 -2.79
CA GLU A 519 9.22 -3.56 -3.60
C GLU A 519 7.72 -3.86 -3.71
N ILE A 520 6.89 -3.10 -3.02
CA ILE A 520 5.48 -3.42 -2.81
C ILE A 520 4.56 -2.92 -3.94
N GLY A 521 5.13 -2.34 -4.98
CA GLY A 521 4.45 -1.80 -6.17
C GLY A 521 5.28 -0.70 -6.81
N PHE A 522 4.76 -0.10 -7.90
CA PHE A 522 5.43 0.93 -8.68
C PHE A 522 4.68 2.26 -8.63
N ALA A 523 5.27 3.28 -8.01
CA ALA A 523 4.69 4.62 -7.90
C ALA A 523 4.50 5.30 -9.26
N SER A 524 5.27 4.92 -10.27
CA SER A 524 5.21 5.46 -11.63
C SER A 524 4.09 4.86 -12.48
N HIS A 525 3.55 3.68 -12.14
CA HIS A 525 2.50 3.04 -12.93
C HIS A 525 1.10 3.51 -12.48
N PRO A 526 0.23 3.98 -13.39
CA PRO A 526 -1.04 4.60 -12.99
C PRO A 526 -1.98 3.67 -12.20
N VAL A 527 -2.04 2.39 -12.56
CA VAL A 527 -2.90 1.41 -11.86
C VAL A 527 -2.26 0.92 -10.58
N ASP A 528 -0.95 0.65 -10.58
CA ASP A 528 -0.22 0.21 -9.39
C ASP A 528 -0.12 1.33 -8.35
N GLY A 529 0.05 2.57 -8.82
CA GLY A 529 -0.05 3.76 -7.98
C GLY A 529 -1.40 3.89 -7.26
N GLN A 530 -2.51 3.52 -7.90
CA GLN A 530 -3.82 3.46 -7.24
C GLN A 530 -3.91 2.34 -6.19
N ASN A 531 -3.24 1.20 -6.41
CA ASN A 531 -3.13 0.18 -5.38
C ASN A 531 -2.39 0.73 -4.15
N LEU A 532 -1.25 1.40 -4.36
CA LEU A 532 -0.44 1.99 -3.29
C LEU A 532 -1.15 3.12 -2.51
N GLN A 533 -2.17 3.75 -3.09
CA GLN A 533 -3.03 4.74 -2.42
C GLN A 533 -4.16 4.08 -1.61
N ASP A 534 -4.47 2.81 -1.86
CA ASP A 534 -5.60 2.10 -1.25
C ASP A 534 -5.19 1.43 0.06
N SER A 535 -5.82 1.84 1.17
CA SER A 535 -5.51 1.32 2.50
C SER A 535 -5.73 -0.19 2.63
N ASN A 536 -6.74 -0.75 1.94
CA ASN A 536 -7.00 -2.19 1.99
C ASN A 536 -5.89 -2.97 1.26
N TYR A 537 -5.34 -2.42 0.17
CA TYR A 537 -4.17 -3.00 -0.49
C TYR A 537 -2.95 -2.98 0.45
N LEU A 538 -2.70 -1.85 1.13
CA LEU A 538 -1.59 -1.74 2.09
C LEU A 538 -1.75 -2.68 3.28
N ASP A 539 -2.99 -2.92 3.74
CA ASP A 539 -3.28 -3.93 4.78
C ASP A 539 -2.90 -5.34 4.28
N ARG A 540 -3.21 -5.67 3.04
CA ARG A 540 -2.84 -6.95 2.43
C ARG A 540 -1.34 -7.12 2.24
N VAL A 541 -0.66 -6.05 1.82
CA VAL A 541 0.81 -6.01 1.74
C VAL A 541 1.42 -6.26 3.12
N ALA A 542 0.96 -5.53 4.13
CA ALA A 542 1.46 -5.66 5.50
C ALA A 542 1.23 -7.07 6.06
N LEU A 543 0.04 -7.65 5.81
CA LEU A 543 -0.25 -9.02 6.20
C LEU A 543 0.68 -10.02 5.49
N GLY A 544 0.93 -9.84 4.19
CA GLY A 544 1.84 -10.68 3.42
C GLY A 544 3.27 -10.63 3.95
N ILE A 545 3.80 -9.44 4.23
CA ILE A 545 5.12 -9.26 4.84
C ILE A 545 5.17 -9.93 6.22
N ALA A 546 4.17 -9.69 7.08
CA ALA A 546 4.13 -10.25 8.43
C ALA A 546 4.03 -11.78 8.43
N GLN A 547 3.24 -12.37 7.52
CA GLN A 547 3.17 -13.82 7.35
C GLN A 547 4.46 -14.41 6.80
N GLY A 548 5.10 -13.77 5.82
CA GLY A 548 6.40 -14.20 5.30
C GLY A 548 7.50 -14.18 6.38
N ILE A 549 7.53 -13.16 7.22
CA ILE A 549 8.42 -13.07 8.39
C ILE A 549 8.09 -14.19 9.39
N ARG A 550 6.82 -14.39 9.73
CA ARG A 550 6.40 -15.48 10.62
C ARG A 550 6.86 -16.84 10.12
N GLU A 551 6.62 -17.13 8.85
CA GLU A 551 7.06 -18.40 8.24
C GLU A 551 8.58 -18.56 8.31
N ALA A 552 9.34 -17.51 8.05
CA ALA A 552 10.79 -17.53 8.16
C ALA A 552 11.24 -17.84 9.60
N LEU A 553 10.60 -17.23 10.60
CA LEU A 553 10.88 -17.49 12.01
C LEU A 553 10.57 -18.94 12.41
N VAL A 554 9.41 -19.46 11.99
CA VAL A 554 8.96 -20.83 12.35
C VAL A 554 9.76 -21.91 11.62
N SER A 555 10.16 -21.66 10.37
CA SER A 555 10.96 -22.62 9.57
C SER A 555 12.45 -22.56 9.84
N GLY A 556 12.92 -21.71 10.78
CA GLY A 556 14.33 -21.57 11.11
C GLY A 556 15.15 -20.82 10.06
N VAL A 557 14.53 -20.06 9.17
CA VAL A 557 15.19 -19.12 8.25
C VAL A 557 15.60 -17.87 9.02
N THR A 558 16.45 -18.04 10.03
CA THR A 558 16.90 -16.98 10.94
C THR A 558 18.42 -16.99 11.06
N ALA A 559 19.01 -15.96 11.64
CA ALA A 559 20.47 -15.87 11.82
C ALA A 559 21.04 -17.08 12.59
N ASP A 560 20.36 -17.52 13.64
CA ASP A 560 20.82 -18.59 14.55
C ASP A 560 20.16 -19.95 14.27
N GLY A 561 19.31 -20.07 13.25
CA GLY A 561 18.55 -21.30 12.98
C GLY A 561 19.44 -22.44 12.51
N THR A 562 19.32 -23.61 13.11
CA THR A 562 19.80 -24.86 12.52
C THR A 562 18.85 -25.24 11.39
N ALA A 563 19.36 -25.39 10.18
CA ALA A 563 18.56 -25.86 9.05
C ALA A 563 18.03 -27.26 9.36
N THR A 564 16.74 -27.42 9.62
CA THR A 564 16.09 -28.70 9.48
C THR A 564 16.02 -29.01 7.99
N GLU A 565 16.67 -30.07 7.56
CA GLU A 565 16.95 -30.49 6.18
C GLU A 565 15.68 -30.84 5.36
N THR A 566 14.49 -30.50 5.87
CA THR A 566 13.19 -30.91 5.30
C THR A 566 12.65 -29.99 4.17
N ALA A 567 13.27 -28.83 3.94
CA ALA A 567 12.76 -27.88 2.92
C ALA A 567 13.39 -28.02 1.52
N ALA A 568 14.44 -28.83 1.37
CA ALA A 568 15.15 -28.97 0.10
C ALA A 568 14.49 -29.94 -0.90
N THR A 569 13.51 -30.74 -0.48
CA THR A 569 12.90 -31.77 -1.34
C THR A 569 11.61 -31.33 -2.04
N ALA A 570 11.02 -30.20 -1.65
CA ALA A 570 9.78 -29.69 -2.26
C ALA A 570 10.00 -28.81 -3.51
N ALA A 571 11.24 -28.38 -3.79
CA ALA A 571 11.56 -27.51 -4.94
C ALA A 571 12.02 -28.29 -6.19
N LYS A 572 11.95 -29.61 -6.19
CA LYS A 572 12.33 -30.50 -7.31
C LYS A 572 11.24 -31.47 -7.74
N ARG A 573 9.97 -31.11 -7.58
CA ARG A 573 8.88 -31.83 -8.24
C ARG A 573 7.96 -30.88 -8.97
#